data_6f0b16997856c05abfa19df6cbf1eb24
#
_entry.id   6f0b16997856c05abfa19df6cbf1eb24
#
_cell.length_a   1.000
_cell.length_b   1.000
_cell.length_c   1.000
_cell.angle_alpha   90.00
_cell.angle_beta   90.00
_cell.angle_gamma   90.00
#
_symmetry.space_group_name_H-M   'P 1'
#
loop_
_entity.id
_entity.type
_entity.pdbx_description
1 polymer ?
#
loop_
_entity_poly.entity_id
_entity_poly.type
_entity_poly.pdbx_seq_one_letter_code
_entity_poly.pdbx_strand_id
1 'polypeptide(L)'
;MSEDRAIQLDRMRFTKNTTSSRLALLAIVFDVLFFISLYKSDVDTYYYTILIGASIIYNLVFLLATFLCSEGVKNYQVSYSWVMMALGVGQIVRIFIIPMNAHQAVVNNAVVMGDAQFIRMVIYLVLSAVCLFAGAIINLNKSRALSAHLASLQG
;
A
#
# COMPACT_ATOMS: atom_id res chain seq x y z
N MET A 1 -7.40 -33.72 -28.07
CA MET A 1 -6.44 -32.57 -28.01
C MET A 1 -7.01 -31.33 -27.29
N SER A 2 -8.24 -31.31 -26.85
CA SER A 2 -8.91 -30.15 -26.23
C SER A 2 -8.89 -30.13 -24.71
N GLU A 3 -9.03 -31.29 -24.08
CA GLU A 3 -9.20 -31.37 -22.62
C GLU A 3 -7.89 -31.12 -21.84
N ASP A 4 -6.80 -31.72 -22.26
CA ASP A 4 -5.48 -31.50 -21.63
C ASP A 4 -4.98 -30.05 -21.78
N ARG A 5 -5.28 -29.41 -22.92
CA ARG A 5 -4.97 -27.98 -23.10
C ARG A 5 -5.85 -27.07 -22.23
N ALA A 6 -7.12 -27.40 -22.06
CA ALA A 6 -8.03 -26.64 -21.20
C ALA A 6 -7.59 -26.73 -19.74
N ILE A 7 -7.21 -27.94 -19.27
CA ILE A 7 -6.68 -28.16 -17.92
C ILE A 7 -5.34 -27.44 -17.70
N GLN A 8 -4.45 -27.42 -18.70
CA GLN A 8 -3.18 -26.69 -18.61
C GLN A 8 -3.39 -25.18 -18.61
N LEU A 9 -4.31 -24.65 -19.44
CA LEU A 9 -4.67 -23.22 -19.47
C LEU A 9 -5.32 -22.79 -18.15
N ASP A 10 -6.18 -23.61 -17.57
CA ASP A 10 -6.79 -23.34 -16.27
C ASP A 10 -5.76 -23.35 -15.13
N ARG A 11 -4.81 -24.30 -15.14
CA ARG A 11 -3.68 -24.30 -14.20
C ARG A 11 -2.82 -23.05 -14.33
N MET A 12 -2.52 -22.58 -15.56
CA MET A 12 -1.75 -21.35 -15.77
C MET A 12 -2.51 -20.10 -15.34
N ARG A 13 -3.83 -20.06 -15.50
CA ARG A 13 -4.67 -18.92 -15.12
C ARG A 13 -4.69 -18.64 -13.62
N PHE A 14 -4.56 -19.67 -12.80
CA PHE A 14 -4.61 -19.59 -11.34
C PHE A 14 -3.26 -19.84 -10.65
N THR A 15 -2.15 -19.89 -11.39
CA THR A 15 -0.85 -20.27 -10.80
C THR A 15 -0.34 -19.22 -9.80
N LYS A 16 -0.45 -17.93 -10.08
CA LYS A 16 -0.01 -16.85 -9.18
C LYS A 16 -0.75 -15.54 -9.47
N ASN A 17 -1.17 -14.83 -8.42
CA ASN A 17 -1.76 -13.50 -8.55
C ASN A 17 -0.67 -12.41 -8.56
N THR A 18 0.07 -12.31 -9.65
CA THR A 18 1.18 -11.36 -9.81
C THR A 18 0.70 -9.90 -9.85
N THR A 19 -0.51 -9.63 -10.32
CA THR A 19 -1.06 -8.26 -10.43
C THR A 19 -1.22 -7.62 -9.06
N SER A 20 -1.88 -8.29 -8.11
CA SER A 20 -2.05 -7.79 -6.74
C SER A 20 -0.71 -7.63 -6.02
N SER A 21 0.21 -8.57 -6.22
CA SER A 21 1.57 -8.48 -5.67
C SER A 21 2.34 -7.27 -6.21
N ARG A 22 2.30 -7.02 -7.52
CA ARG A 22 2.95 -5.85 -8.13
C ARG A 22 2.37 -4.53 -7.62
N LEU A 23 1.06 -4.46 -7.42
CA LEU A 23 0.41 -3.28 -6.84
C LEU A 23 0.85 -3.04 -5.39
N ALA A 24 0.98 -4.10 -4.58
CA ALA A 24 1.52 -3.98 -3.24
C ALA A 24 2.97 -3.46 -3.24
N LEU A 25 3.83 -3.98 -4.13
CA LEU A 25 5.20 -3.49 -4.28
C LEU A 25 5.25 -2.04 -4.78
N LEU A 26 4.35 -1.65 -5.68
CA LEU A 26 4.25 -0.26 -6.15
C LEU A 26 3.83 0.69 -5.02
N ALA A 27 2.94 0.25 -4.12
CA ALA A 27 2.58 1.02 -2.93
C ALA A 27 3.79 1.30 -2.03
N ILE A 28 4.72 0.33 -1.89
CA ILE A 28 6.00 0.52 -1.19
C ILE A 28 6.82 1.62 -1.85
N VAL A 29 6.93 1.63 -3.18
CA VAL A 29 7.69 2.66 -3.89
C VAL A 29 7.14 4.06 -3.59
N PHE A 30 5.83 4.24 -3.62
CA PHE A 30 5.21 5.53 -3.29
C PHE A 30 5.41 5.92 -1.83
N ASP A 31 5.39 4.99 -0.90
CA ASP A 31 5.66 5.25 0.51
C ASP A 31 7.12 5.68 0.74
N VAL A 32 8.07 5.06 0.05
CA VAL A 32 9.48 5.47 0.08
C VAL A 32 9.67 6.88 -0.49
N LEU A 33 8.99 7.21 -1.59
CA LEU A 33 9.04 8.57 -2.18
C LEU A 33 8.42 9.62 -1.23
N PHE A 34 7.34 9.26 -0.54
CA PHE A 34 6.80 10.10 0.52
C PHE A 34 7.83 10.33 1.62
N PHE A 35 8.48 9.27 2.10
CA PHE A 35 9.46 9.35 3.17
C PHE A 35 10.68 10.21 2.80
N ILE A 36 11.20 10.06 1.59
CA ILE A 36 12.28 10.92 1.07
C ILE A 36 11.83 12.39 1.01
N SER A 37 10.57 12.65 0.66
CA SER A 37 10.03 14.02 0.60
C SER A 37 9.86 14.63 1.98
N LEU A 38 9.65 13.84 3.02
CA LEU A 38 9.53 14.29 4.41
C LEU A 38 10.87 14.84 4.94
N TYR A 39 11.98 14.18 4.61
CA TYR A 39 13.32 14.59 5.08
C TYR A 39 13.84 15.92 4.55
N LYS A 40 13.16 16.54 3.60
CA LYS A 40 13.53 17.85 3.05
C LYS A 40 12.98 19.03 3.85
N SER A 41 12.24 18.79 4.92
CA SER A 41 11.70 19.81 5.80
C SER A 41 12.72 20.11 6.91
N ASP A 42 13.25 21.32 6.92
CA ASP A 42 14.10 21.83 8.02
C ASP A 42 13.18 22.15 9.21
N VAL A 43 13.12 21.24 10.19
CA VAL A 43 12.22 21.46 11.34
C VAL A 43 12.92 21.18 12.64
N ASP A 44 13.24 22.27 13.34
CA ASP A 44 14.02 22.33 14.57
C ASP A 44 13.15 22.33 15.85
N THR A 45 12.00 21.64 15.85
CA THR A 45 11.13 21.57 17.03
C THR A 45 10.99 20.15 17.57
N TYR A 46 11.02 20.01 18.91
CA TYR A 46 10.87 18.74 19.65
C TYR A 46 9.64 17.92 19.19
N TYR A 47 8.51 18.58 18.91
CA TYR A 47 7.31 17.93 18.42
C TYR A 47 7.54 17.20 17.08
N TYR A 48 8.25 17.83 16.15
CA TYR A 48 8.56 17.22 14.86
C TYR A 48 9.60 16.10 14.96
N THR A 49 10.53 16.20 15.88
CA THR A 49 11.49 15.12 16.14
C THR A 49 10.79 13.83 16.56
N ILE A 50 9.78 13.92 17.43
CA ILE A 50 8.96 12.78 17.82
C ILE A 50 8.12 12.26 16.65
N LEU A 51 7.50 13.14 15.87
CA LEU A 51 6.70 12.73 14.69
C LEU A 51 7.58 12.07 13.63
N ILE A 52 8.78 12.56 13.40
CA ILE A 52 9.74 11.94 12.47
C ILE A 52 10.13 10.54 12.99
N GLY A 53 10.46 10.40 14.28
CA GLY A 53 10.77 9.12 14.88
C GLY A 53 9.61 8.10 14.75
N ALA A 54 8.41 8.52 15.08
CA ALA A 54 7.21 7.70 14.91
C ALA A 54 6.96 7.34 13.44
N SER A 55 7.23 8.27 12.51
CA SER A 55 7.12 8.04 11.07
C SER A 55 8.13 7.01 10.56
N ILE A 56 9.34 6.99 11.08
CA ILE A 56 10.35 5.98 10.74
C ILE A 56 9.86 4.59 11.15
N ILE A 57 9.39 4.44 12.39
CA ILE A 57 8.86 3.17 12.89
C ILE A 57 7.66 2.72 12.06
N TYR A 58 6.72 3.62 11.81
CA TYR A 58 5.57 3.32 10.95
C TYR A 58 6.00 2.85 9.56
N ASN A 59 6.95 3.53 8.92
CA ASN A 59 7.45 3.14 7.60
C ASN A 59 8.06 1.75 7.59
N LEU A 60 8.88 1.41 8.59
CA LEU A 60 9.48 0.08 8.67
C LEU A 60 8.39 -1.01 8.80
N VAL A 61 7.41 -0.79 9.68
CA VAL A 61 6.28 -1.71 9.85
C VAL A 61 5.45 -1.80 8.55
N PHE A 62 5.15 -0.66 7.92
CA PHE A 62 4.41 -0.60 6.68
C PHE A 62 5.12 -1.36 5.54
N LEU A 63 6.43 -1.13 5.36
CA LEU A 63 7.22 -1.79 4.33
C LEU A 63 7.22 -3.31 4.54
N LEU A 64 7.46 -3.77 5.77
CA LEU A 64 7.46 -5.19 6.10
C LEU A 64 6.09 -5.82 5.89
N ALA A 65 5.03 -5.20 6.42
CA ALA A 65 3.66 -5.70 6.29
C ALA A 65 3.21 -5.76 4.83
N THR A 66 3.50 -4.70 4.04
CA THR A 66 3.14 -4.65 2.61
C THR A 66 3.93 -5.67 1.80
N PHE A 67 5.20 -5.90 2.12
CA PHE A 67 6.00 -6.95 1.49
C PHE A 67 5.42 -8.35 1.79
N LEU A 68 5.08 -8.64 3.05
CA LEU A 68 4.42 -9.91 3.42
C LEU A 68 3.07 -10.06 2.71
N CYS A 69 2.29 -8.98 2.61
CA CYS A 69 1.04 -8.98 1.84
C CYS A 69 1.29 -9.30 0.36
N SER A 70 2.33 -8.73 -0.24
CA SER A 70 2.71 -9.01 -1.64
C SER A 70 2.95 -10.52 -1.87
N GLU A 71 3.62 -11.20 -0.95
CA GLU A 71 3.82 -12.65 -1.05
C GLU A 71 2.54 -13.44 -0.76
N GLY A 72 1.75 -13.03 0.24
CA GLY A 72 0.51 -13.70 0.60
C GLY A 72 -0.56 -13.64 -0.50
N VAL A 73 -0.73 -12.48 -1.16
CA VAL A 73 -1.71 -12.33 -2.25
C VAL A 73 -1.29 -13.07 -3.53
N LYS A 74 -0.02 -13.38 -3.74
CA LYS A 74 0.41 -14.28 -4.83
C LYS A 74 -0.25 -15.64 -4.74
N ASN A 75 -0.50 -16.12 -3.52
CA ASN A 75 -1.09 -17.42 -3.23
C ASN A 75 -2.61 -17.34 -2.98
N TYR A 76 -3.27 -16.26 -3.41
CA TYR A 76 -4.72 -16.01 -3.26
C TYR A 76 -5.23 -16.01 -1.81
N GLN A 77 -4.37 -15.75 -0.84
CA GLN A 77 -4.77 -15.71 0.57
C GLN A 77 -5.59 -14.44 0.86
N VAL A 78 -6.85 -14.65 1.24
CA VAL A 78 -7.83 -13.58 1.50
C VAL A 78 -7.45 -12.71 2.69
N SER A 79 -6.83 -13.28 3.73
CA SER A 79 -6.41 -12.57 4.94
C SER A 79 -5.50 -11.39 4.62
N TYR A 80 -4.56 -11.55 3.69
CA TYR A 80 -3.66 -10.47 3.28
C TYR A 80 -4.35 -9.34 2.53
N SER A 81 -5.50 -9.60 1.87
CA SER A 81 -6.30 -8.52 1.28
C SER A 81 -6.89 -7.60 2.34
N TRP A 82 -7.35 -8.14 3.46
CA TRP A 82 -7.84 -7.34 4.57
C TRP A 82 -6.73 -6.51 5.23
N VAL A 83 -5.55 -7.11 5.37
CA VAL A 83 -4.37 -6.37 5.86
C VAL A 83 -4.00 -5.23 4.89
N MET A 84 -4.00 -5.46 3.57
CA MET A 84 -3.76 -4.42 2.57
C MET A 84 -4.80 -3.29 2.65
N MET A 85 -6.09 -3.61 2.89
CA MET A 85 -7.13 -2.60 3.09
C MET A 85 -6.85 -1.77 4.34
N ALA A 86 -6.49 -2.41 5.46
CA ALA A 86 -6.14 -1.71 6.70
C ALA A 86 -4.92 -0.79 6.51
N LEU A 87 -3.88 -1.26 5.81
CA LEU A 87 -2.71 -0.44 5.46
C LEU A 87 -3.08 0.73 4.54
N GLY A 88 -3.97 0.54 3.58
CA GLY A 88 -4.49 1.61 2.71
C GLY A 88 -5.22 2.70 3.50
N VAL A 89 -6.07 2.32 4.46
CA VAL A 89 -6.71 3.25 5.39
C VAL A 89 -5.64 3.99 6.22
N GLY A 90 -4.63 3.29 6.71
CA GLY A 90 -3.50 3.87 7.44
C GLY A 90 -2.77 4.96 6.65
N GLN A 91 -2.56 4.77 5.34
CA GLN A 91 -1.97 5.79 4.47
C GLN A 91 -2.84 7.04 4.35
N ILE A 92 -4.17 6.88 4.27
CA ILE A 92 -5.11 8.02 4.24
C ILE A 92 -5.09 8.78 5.57
N VAL A 93 -5.15 8.08 6.70
CA VAL A 93 -5.08 8.68 8.04
C VAL A 93 -3.77 9.47 8.21
N ARG A 94 -2.67 8.94 7.68
CA ARG A 94 -1.35 9.58 7.74
C ARG A 94 -1.31 10.94 7.04
N ILE A 95 -2.14 11.18 6.02
CA ILE A 95 -2.25 12.49 5.36
C ILE A 95 -2.62 13.58 6.38
N PHE A 96 -3.55 13.28 7.28
CA PHE A 96 -4.00 14.22 8.30
C PHE A 96 -2.98 14.39 9.43
N ILE A 97 -2.23 13.35 9.78
CA ILE A 97 -1.29 13.39 10.92
C ILE A 97 0.02 14.11 10.55
N ILE A 98 0.56 13.91 9.35
CA ILE A 98 1.90 14.40 8.98
C ILE A 98 1.83 15.59 8.05
N PRO A 99 1.48 15.48 6.76
CA PRO A 99 1.55 16.62 5.84
C PRO A 99 0.59 17.73 6.21
N MET A 100 -0.62 17.42 6.65
CA MET A 100 -1.60 18.44 7.00
C MET A 100 -1.19 19.27 8.21
N ASN A 101 -0.70 18.64 9.28
CA ASN A 101 -0.22 19.34 10.47
C ASN A 101 1.05 20.15 10.15
N ALA A 102 1.98 19.59 9.37
CA ALA A 102 3.20 20.30 8.99
C ALA A 102 2.93 21.51 8.09
N HIS A 103 1.93 21.42 7.20
CA HIS A 103 1.52 22.52 6.35
C HIS A 103 0.84 23.66 7.12
N GLN A 104 0.08 23.32 8.18
CA GLN A 104 -0.58 24.33 9.04
C GLN A 104 0.36 24.94 10.09
N ALA A 105 1.49 24.31 10.34
CA ALA A 105 2.43 24.78 11.36
C ALA A 105 3.25 25.97 10.87
N VAL A 106 3.34 27.02 11.71
CA VAL A 106 4.16 28.21 11.48
C VAL A 106 5.19 28.30 12.59
N VAL A 107 6.47 28.33 12.22
CA VAL A 107 7.61 28.48 13.15
C VAL A 107 8.43 29.67 12.69
N ASN A 108 8.73 30.60 13.61
CA ASN A 108 9.50 31.82 13.31
C ASN A 108 8.93 32.64 12.13
N ASN A 109 7.59 32.78 12.02
CA ASN A 109 6.88 33.45 10.91
C ASN A 109 7.06 32.80 9.53
N ALA A 110 7.60 31.57 9.46
CA ALA A 110 7.70 30.80 8.23
C ALA A 110 6.83 29.52 8.33
N VAL A 111 6.19 29.15 7.22
CA VAL A 111 5.43 27.91 7.10
C VAL A 111 6.42 26.76 7.04
N VAL A 112 6.22 25.74 7.91
CA VAL A 112 7.11 24.58 8.02
C VAL A 112 7.16 23.76 6.73
N MET A 113 6.04 23.68 6.00
CA MET A 113 5.93 22.93 4.75
C MET A 113 5.25 23.78 3.69
N GLY A 114 5.95 24.05 2.59
CA GLY A 114 5.41 24.78 1.45
C GLY A 114 4.38 23.96 0.65
N ASP A 115 3.49 24.64 -0.07
CA ASP A 115 2.39 24.06 -0.85
C ASP A 115 2.85 22.94 -1.81
N ALA A 116 3.93 23.18 -2.54
CA ALA A 116 4.44 22.20 -3.51
C ALA A 116 4.91 20.90 -2.85
N GLN A 117 5.49 20.98 -1.65
CA GLN A 117 5.91 19.81 -0.90
C GLN A 117 4.70 19.08 -0.31
N PHE A 118 3.74 19.82 0.25
CA PHE A 118 2.48 19.29 0.77
C PHE A 118 1.74 18.49 -0.30
N ILE A 119 1.47 19.10 -1.46
CA ILE A 119 0.76 18.45 -2.57
C ILE A 119 1.48 17.15 -3.00
N ARG A 120 2.80 17.20 -3.14
CA ARG A 120 3.61 16.03 -3.54
C ARG A 120 3.48 14.88 -2.54
N MET A 121 3.57 15.19 -1.23
CA MET A 121 3.44 14.19 -0.17
C MET A 121 2.04 13.56 -0.13
N VAL A 122 0.99 14.36 -0.28
CA VAL A 122 -0.40 13.89 -0.36
C VAL A 122 -0.59 12.98 -1.58
N ILE A 123 -0.07 13.36 -2.75
CA ILE A 123 -0.13 12.54 -3.96
C ILE A 123 0.51 11.17 -3.73
N TYR A 124 1.69 11.09 -3.14
CA TYR A 124 2.37 9.81 -2.88
C TYR A 124 1.58 8.92 -1.93
N LEU A 125 1.01 9.46 -0.84
CA LEU A 125 0.19 8.70 0.09
C LEU A 125 -1.11 8.21 -0.55
N VAL A 126 -1.77 9.05 -1.34
CA VAL A 126 -2.98 8.68 -2.09
C VAL A 126 -2.68 7.58 -3.10
N LEU A 127 -1.61 7.69 -3.89
CA LEU A 127 -1.21 6.67 -4.86
C LEU A 127 -0.88 5.34 -4.16
N SER A 128 -0.17 5.38 -3.02
CA SER A 128 0.09 4.19 -2.21
C SER A 128 -1.20 3.54 -1.73
N ALA A 129 -2.14 4.31 -1.18
CA ALA A 129 -3.45 3.81 -0.74
C ALA A 129 -4.25 3.19 -1.89
N VAL A 130 -4.33 3.87 -3.05
CA VAL A 130 -5.03 3.36 -4.25
C VAL A 130 -4.44 2.04 -4.72
N CYS A 131 -3.12 1.91 -4.75
CA CYS A 131 -2.45 0.66 -5.11
C CYS A 131 -2.80 -0.48 -4.15
N LEU A 132 -2.86 -0.21 -2.84
CA LEU A 132 -3.23 -1.21 -1.82
C LEU A 132 -4.69 -1.63 -1.97
N PHE A 133 -5.63 -0.69 -2.10
CA PHE A 133 -7.05 -1.01 -2.29
C PHE A 133 -7.29 -1.77 -3.59
N ALA A 134 -6.71 -1.33 -4.71
CA ALA A 134 -6.83 -2.02 -5.98
C ALA A 134 -6.26 -3.44 -5.91
N GLY A 135 -5.07 -3.61 -5.33
CA GLY A 135 -4.45 -4.92 -5.12
C GLY A 135 -5.30 -5.85 -4.25
N ALA A 136 -5.88 -5.33 -3.16
CA ALA A 136 -6.75 -6.08 -2.27
C ALA A 136 -8.05 -6.54 -2.97
N ILE A 137 -8.72 -5.63 -3.68
CA ILE A 137 -9.96 -5.93 -4.42
C ILE A 137 -9.71 -6.98 -5.52
N ILE A 138 -8.63 -6.82 -6.29
CA ILE A 138 -8.26 -7.79 -7.34
C ILE A 138 -8.00 -9.16 -6.70
N ASN A 139 -7.30 -9.24 -5.56
CA ASN A 139 -7.05 -10.51 -4.89
C ASN A 139 -8.35 -11.15 -4.37
N LEU A 140 -9.25 -10.38 -3.75
CA LEU A 140 -10.53 -10.87 -3.28
C LEU A 140 -11.38 -11.46 -4.43
N ASN A 141 -11.46 -10.75 -5.55
CA ASN A 141 -12.23 -11.19 -6.71
C ASN A 141 -11.65 -12.47 -7.33
N LYS A 142 -10.33 -12.53 -7.47
CA LYS A 142 -9.65 -13.72 -8.01
C LYS A 142 -9.72 -14.90 -7.05
N SER A 143 -9.63 -14.67 -5.75
CA SER A 143 -9.77 -15.73 -4.74
C SER A 143 -11.17 -16.33 -4.73
N ARG A 144 -12.22 -15.50 -4.88
CA ARG A 144 -13.60 -15.98 -5.04
C ARG A 144 -13.78 -16.79 -6.32
N ALA A 145 -13.21 -16.34 -7.43
CA ALA A 145 -13.26 -17.09 -8.69
C ALA A 145 -12.54 -18.45 -8.58
N LEU A 146 -11.39 -18.48 -7.90
CA LEU A 146 -10.66 -19.74 -7.64
C LEU A 146 -11.48 -20.71 -6.77
N SER A 147 -12.10 -20.23 -5.69
CA SER A 147 -12.93 -21.08 -4.82
C SER A 147 -14.16 -21.61 -5.53
N ALA A 148 -14.80 -20.82 -6.39
CA ALA A 148 -15.94 -21.26 -7.21
C ALA A 148 -15.51 -22.33 -8.23
N HIS A 149 -14.34 -22.16 -8.86
CA HIS A 149 -13.80 -23.16 -9.79
C HIS A 149 -13.45 -24.47 -9.09
N LEU A 150 -12.83 -24.42 -7.91
CA LEU A 150 -12.53 -25.63 -7.13
C LEU A 150 -13.81 -26.37 -6.69
N ALA A 151 -14.86 -25.64 -6.33
CA ALA A 151 -16.15 -26.23 -5.97
C ALA A 151 -16.80 -26.94 -7.17
N SER A 152 -16.68 -26.41 -8.38
CA SER A 152 -17.21 -27.04 -9.61
C SER A 152 -16.46 -28.31 -10.04
N LEU A 153 -15.23 -28.53 -9.55
CA LEU A 153 -14.46 -29.73 -9.82
C LEU A 153 -14.74 -30.86 -8.81
N GLN A 154 -15.38 -30.55 -7.68
CA GLN A 154 -15.67 -31.52 -6.61
C GLN A 154 -17.12 -32.04 -6.64
N GLY A 155 -18.00 -31.46 -7.45
CA GLY A 155 -19.38 -31.88 -7.69
C GLY A 155 -19.52 -32.62 -9.00
#